data_414a9d4f2007fc04eafc251672afc519
#
_entry.id   414a9d4f2007fc04eafc251672afc519
#
_cell.length_a   1.000
_cell.length_b   1.000
_cell.length_c   1.000
_cell.angle_alpha   90.00
_cell.angle_beta   90.00
_cell.angle_gamma   90.00
#
_symmetry.space_group_name_H-M   'P 1'
#
loop_
_entity.id
_entity.type
_entity.pdbx_description
1 polymer ?
#
loop_
_entity_poly.entity_id
_entity_poly.type
_entity_poly.pdbx_seq_one_letter_code
_entity_poly.pdbx_strand_id
1 'polypeptide(L)'
;MLTSISRTLSSHSSIFVILAAILAFLFPSLFPWVKGDCASVILGIIMLTMGLTLCVEDIRVLARRPLDIFIGACAQYTLMPAVAFILTRIFGLDPYIAIGIILVGCCPGGVSSNIMSYLCKGDVAYSVGMTTASTLLAPVMTPWLVWMLADTRVEVDAIGMFKGILMITLLPVIAGLMCNHFLGKREVYRKLQGVM
;
A
#
# COMPACT_ATOMS: atom_id res chain seq x y z
N MET A 1 -28.70 -7.77 -7.74
CA MET A 1 -27.89 -9.01 -7.83
C MET A 1 -26.40 -8.74 -7.62
N LEU A 2 -25.79 -7.79 -8.30
CA LEU A 2 -24.38 -7.38 -8.09
C LEU A 2 -24.07 -6.92 -6.66
N THR A 3 -24.95 -6.14 -6.03
CA THR A 3 -24.77 -5.67 -4.65
C THR A 3 -24.82 -6.77 -3.59
N SER A 4 -25.59 -7.83 -3.84
CA SER A 4 -25.67 -8.99 -2.94
C SER A 4 -24.40 -9.84 -3.02
N ILE A 5 -23.85 -10.02 -4.23
CA ILE A 5 -22.60 -10.76 -4.47
C ILE A 5 -21.42 -9.99 -3.86
N SER A 6 -21.34 -8.68 -4.07
CA SER A 6 -20.32 -7.81 -3.48
C SER A 6 -20.33 -7.88 -1.95
N ARG A 7 -21.50 -7.84 -1.32
CA ARG A 7 -21.64 -7.89 0.13
C ARG A 7 -21.24 -9.25 0.71
N THR A 8 -21.56 -10.36 0.01
CA THR A 8 -21.16 -11.71 0.41
C THR A 8 -19.66 -11.93 0.21
N LEU A 9 -19.08 -11.41 -0.89
CA LEU A 9 -17.63 -11.44 -1.10
C LEU A 9 -16.88 -10.63 -0.04
N SER A 10 -17.37 -9.45 0.31
CA SER A 10 -16.75 -8.59 1.33
C SER A 10 -16.81 -9.20 2.72
N SER A 11 -17.92 -9.83 3.10
CA SER A 11 -18.06 -10.45 4.43
C SER A 11 -17.24 -11.74 4.59
N HIS A 12 -16.93 -12.42 3.50
CA HIS A 12 -16.15 -13.67 3.50
C HIS A 12 -14.77 -13.52 2.83
N SER A 13 -14.30 -12.27 2.63
CA SER A 13 -13.01 -11.98 1.97
C SER A 13 -11.84 -12.72 2.63
N SER A 14 -11.82 -12.83 3.96
CA SER A 14 -10.77 -13.55 4.69
C SER A 14 -10.74 -15.05 4.34
N ILE A 15 -11.91 -15.68 4.17
CA ILE A 15 -12.01 -17.09 3.79
C ILE A 15 -11.51 -17.29 2.36
N PHE A 16 -11.88 -16.39 1.43
CA PHE A 16 -11.40 -16.44 0.05
C PHE A 16 -9.89 -16.27 -0.04
N VAL A 17 -9.30 -15.36 0.75
CA VAL A 17 -7.85 -15.15 0.77
C VAL A 17 -7.14 -16.40 1.31
N ILE A 18 -7.61 -17.00 2.39
CA ILE A 18 -7.03 -18.21 2.96
C ILE A 18 -7.14 -19.37 1.95
N LEU A 19 -8.30 -19.53 1.32
CA LEU A 19 -8.54 -20.60 0.34
C LEU A 19 -7.66 -20.44 -0.90
N ALA A 20 -7.51 -19.18 -1.39
CA ALA A 20 -6.62 -18.88 -2.49
C ALA A 20 -5.14 -19.10 -2.12
N ALA A 21 -4.73 -18.77 -0.89
CA ALA A 21 -3.38 -19.03 -0.41
C ALA A 21 -3.08 -20.54 -0.32
N ILE A 22 -4.00 -21.33 0.22
CA ILE A 22 -3.88 -22.80 0.28
C ILE A 22 -3.80 -23.38 -1.13
N LEU A 23 -4.64 -22.90 -2.05
CA LEU A 23 -4.67 -23.37 -3.43
C LEU A 23 -3.38 -23.01 -4.18
N ALA A 24 -2.84 -21.82 -3.96
CA ALA A 24 -1.57 -21.40 -4.52
C ALA A 24 -0.38 -22.21 -3.96
N PHE A 25 -0.44 -22.59 -2.69
CA PHE A 25 0.56 -23.42 -2.06
C PHE A 25 0.53 -24.88 -2.55
N LEU A 26 -0.65 -25.45 -2.71
CA LEU A 26 -0.83 -26.84 -3.18
C LEU A 26 -0.57 -26.99 -4.68
N PHE A 27 -0.92 -25.97 -5.47
CA PHE A 27 -0.82 -26.00 -6.93
C PHE A 27 -0.08 -24.77 -7.48
N PRO A 28 1.25 -24.64 -7.22
CA PRO A 28 2.02 -23.50 -7.69
C PRO A 28 2.08 -23.40 -9.24
N SER A 29 1.82 -24.50 -9.93
CA SER A 29 1.77 -24.56 -11.40
C SER A 29 0.54 -23.85 -12.02
N LEU A 30 -0.48 -23.52 -11.25
CA LEU A 30 -1.65 -22.78 -11.74
C LEU A 30 -1.41 -21.27 -11.84
N PHE A 31 -0.36 -20.75 -11.17
CA PHE A 31 -0.09 -19.31 -11.04
C PHE A 31 1.19 -18.80 -11.72
N PRO A 32 1.80 -19.51 -12.74
CA PRO A 32 3.03 -19.02 -13.36
C PRO A 32 2.80 -17.72 -14.16
N TRP A 33 1.56 -17.45 -14.58
CA TRP A 33 1.17 -16.25 -15.30
C TRP A 33 1.10 -15.00 -14.42
N VAL A 34 1.06 -15.14 -13.10
CA VAL A 34 1.06 -14.01 -12.13
C VAL A 34 2.48 -13.48 -11.88
N LYS A 35 3.49 -13.91 -12.63
CA LYS A 35 4.88 -13.45 -12.48
C LYS A 35 5.17 -12.25 -13.39
N GLY A 36 6.10 -11.40 -12.96
CA GLY A 36 6.62 -10.29 -13.79
C GLY A 36 5.59 -9.23 -14.10
N ASP A 37 5.42 -8.92 -15.37
CA ASP A 37 4.59 -7.81 -15.86
C ASP A 37 3.12 -7.93 -15.46
N CYS A 38 2.58 -9.15 -15.40
CA CYS A 38 1.21 -9.38 -15.01
C CYS A 38 0.94 -8.97 -13.56
N ALA A 39 1.86 -9.31 -12.64
CA ALA A 39 1.77 -8.86 -11.25
C ALA A 39 1.84 -7.34 -11.14
N SER A 40 2.69 -6.70 -11.92
CA SER A 40 2.82 -5.23 -11.96
C SER A 40 1.54 -4.57 -12.46
N VAL A 41 0.90 -5.12 -13.49
CA VAL A 41 -0.38 -4.63 -14.02
C VAL A 41 -1.50 -4.78 -12.98
N ILE A 42 -1.60 -5.93 -12.32
CA ILE A 42 -2.59 -6.17 -11.27
C ILE A 42 -2.40 -5.19 -10.11
N LEU A 43 -1.15 -4.99 -9.66
CA LEU A 43 -0.82 -4.01 -8.62
C LEU A 43 -1.18 -2.59 -9.08
N GLY A 44 -0.88 -2.23 -10.32
CA GLY A 44 -1.26 -0.93 -10.90
C GLY A 44 -2.77 -0.70 -10.88
N ILE A 45 -3.58 -1.72 -11.22
CA ILE A 45 -5.04 -1.64 -11.16
C ILE A 45 -5.53 -1.46 -9.72
N ILE A 46 -4.95 -2.20 -8.76
CA ILE A 46 -5.27 -2.05 -7.34
C ILE A 46 -4.94 -0.63 -6.85
N MET A 47 -3.78 -0.11 -7.22
CA MET A 47 -3.37 1.26 -6.87
C MET A 47 -4.24 2.32 -7.55
N LEU A 48 -4.70 2.07 -8.78
CA LEU A 48 -5.66 2.93 -9.47
C LEU A 48 -7.00 2.97 -8.72
N THR A 49 -7.54 1.82 -8.32
CA THR A 49 -8.79 1.76 -7.55
C THR A 49 -8.66 2.46 -6.21
N MET A 50 -7.51 2.31 -5.53
CA MET A 50 -7.20 3.05 -4.31
C MET A 50 -7.20 4.57 -4.58
N GLY A 51 -6.56 5.02 -5.67
CA GLY A 51 -6.56 6.43 -6.08
C GLY A 51 -7.98 6.96 -6.37
N LEU A 52 -8.86 6.14 -6.92
CA LEU A 52 -10.26 6.47 -7.17
C LEU A 52 -11.09 6.64 -5.88
N THR A 53 -10.70 5.98 -4.78
CA THR A 53 -11.37 6.12 -3.48
C THR A 53 -10.88 7.31 -2.67
N LEU A 54 -9.68 7.84 -2.99
CA LEU A 54 -9.13 9.03 -2.35
C LEU A 54 -9.95 10.28 -2.75
N CYS A 55 -10.41 11.01 -1.75
CA CYS A 55 -11.14 12.26 -1.93
C CYS A 55 -10.21 13.47 -1.78
N VAL A 56 -10.59 14.59 -2.37
CA VAL A 56 -9.89 15.88 -2.19
C VAL A 56 -9.91 16.31 -0.72
N GLU A 57 -10.93 15.88 0.03
CA GLU A 57 -11.04 16.06 1.47
C GLU A 57 -9.88 15.41 2.23
N ASP A 58 -9.42 14.24 1.80
CA ASP A 58 -8.28 13.53 2.42
C ASP A 58 -6.99 14.35 2.28
N ILE A 59 -6.79 14.96 1.10
CA ILE A 59 -5.67 15.89 0.87
C ILE A 59 -5.83 17.15 1.72
N ARG A 60 -7.04 17.64 1.92
CA ARG A 60 -7.30 18.80 2.80
C ARG A 60 -6.96 18.51 4.27
N VAL A 61 -7.10 17.27 4.73
CA VAL A 61 -6.67 16.86 6.07
C VAL A 61 -5.15 17.02 6.22
N LEU A 62 -4.37 16.65 5.17
CA LEU A 62 -2.92 16.89 5.16
C LEU A 62 -2.59 18.38 5.36
N ALA A 63 -3.35 19.27 4.69
CA ALA A 63 -3.14 20.71 4.76
C ALA A 63 -3.59 21.33 6.11
N ARG A 64 -4.55 20.70 6.80
CA ARG A 64 -5.08 21.22 8.08
C ARG A 64 -4.27 20.83 9.30
N ARG A 65 -3.60 19.67 9.27
CA ARG A 65 -2.80 19.16 10.39
C ARG A 65 -1.40 18.71 9.92
N PRO A 66 -0.60 19.62 9.34
CA PRO A 66 0.67 19.25 8.72
C PRO A 66 1.68 18.71 9.74
N LEU A 67 1.70 19.24 10.96
CA LEU A 67 2.62 18.79 12.01
C LEU A 67 2.32 17.36 12.47
N ASP A 68 1.06 17.03 12.69
CA ASP A 68 0.67 15.69 13.15
C ASP A 68 1.01 14.64 12.10
N ILE A 69 0.76 14.96 10.83
CA ILE A 69 1.07 14.08 9.70
C ILE A 69 2.57 13.95 9.50
N PHE A 70 3.31 15.05 9.65
CA PHE A 70 4.78 15.03 9.57
C PHE A 70 5.39 14.16 10.67
N ILE A 71 4.95 14.32 11.92
CA ILE A 71 5.40 13.48 13.04
C ILE A 71 5.07 12.01 12.79
N GLY A 72 3.85 11.72 12.32
CA GLY A 72 3.44 10.38 12.00
C GLY A 72 4.24 9.76 10.84
N ALA A 73 4.51 10.51 9.78
CA ALA A 73 5.35 10.06 8.66
C ALA A 73 6.80 9.83 9.12
N CYS A 74 7.37 10.71 9.94
CA CYS A 74 8.69 10.50 10.54
C CYS A 74 8.72 9.24 11.40
N ALA A 75 7.71 9.02 12.24
CA ALA A 75 7.59 7.82 13.04
C ALA A 75 7.50 6.55 12.16
N GLN A 76 6.67 6.57 11.12
CA GLN A 76 6.52 5.47 10.17
C GLN A 76 7.85 5.10 9.52
N TYR A 77 8.55 6.08 8.94
CA TYR A 77 9.81 5.85 8.21
C TYR A 77 11.05 5.74 9.12
N THR A 78 10.90 5.86 10.42
CA THR A 78 11.97 5.63 11.40
C THR A 78 11.74 4.35 12.19
N LEU A 79 10.57 4.21 12.84
CA LEU A 79 10.29 3.09 13.72
C LEU A 79 10.14 1.78 12.96
N MET A 80 9.39 1.76 11.87
CA MET A 80 9.15 0.52 11.11
C MET A 80 10.43 -0.05 10.48
N PRO A 81 11.25 0.74 9.75
CA PRO A 81 12.53 0.27 9.24
C PRO A 81 13.50 -0.13 10.35
N ALA A 82 13.54 0.63 11.46
CA ALA A 82 14.41 0.31 12.59
C ALA A 82 14.04 -1.03 13.24
N VAL A 83 12.74 -1.28 13.46
CA VAL A 83 12.26 -2.57 13.99
C VAL A 83 12.57 -3.69 13.01
N ALA A 84 12.33 -3.51 11.71
CA ALA A 84 12.68 -4.49 10.70
C ALA A 84 14.18 -4.83 10.71
N PHE A 85 15.03 -3.81 10.74
CA PHE A 85 16.49 -3.97 10.82
C PHE A 85 16.93 -4.70 12.09
N ILE A 86 16.41 -4.32 13.25
CA ILE A 86 16.71 -4.96 14.54
C ILE A 86 16.30 -6.44 14.52
N LEU A 87 15.12 -6.75 14.00
CA LEU A 87 14.65 -8.13 13.88
C LEU A 87 15.58 -8.97 13.00
N THR A 88 16.04 -8.45 11.86
CA THR A 88 16.95 -9.18 10.98
C THR A 88 18.30 -9.48 11.67
N ARG A 89 18.75 -8.58 12.54
CA ARG A 89 19.99 -8.76 13.33
C ARG A 89 19.81 -9.75 14.48
N ILE A 90 18.70 -9.66 15.23
CA ILE A 90 18.41 -10.57 16.36
C ILE A 90 18.28 -12.01 15.87
N PHE A 91 17.57 -12.22 14.76
CA PHE A 91 17.35 -13.57 14.22
C PHE A 91 18.52 -14.08 13.35
N GLY A 92 19.55 -13.28 13.09
CA GLY A 92 20.70 -13.66 12.28
C GLY A 92 20.31 -14.14 10.88
N LEU A 93 19.35 -13.47 10.25
CA LEU A 93 18.76 -13.91 8.99
C LEU A 93 19.76 -13.81 7.83
N ASP A 94 19.58 -14.69 6.85
CA ASP A 94 20.30 -14.63 5.59
C ASP A 94 20.11 -13.25 4.93
N PRO A 95 21.15 -12.64 4.32
CA PRO A 95 21.09 -11.31 3.73
C PRO A 95 19.94 -11.10 2.74
N TYR A 96 19.59 -12.12 1.94
CA TYR A 96 18.49 -12.04 0.99
C TYR A 96 17.12 -11.99 1.66
N ILE A 97 16.95 -12.74 2.76
CA ILE A 97 15.71 -12.70 3.56
C ILE A 97 15.63 -11.39 4.34
N ALA A 98 16.76 -10.95 4.90
CA ALA A 98 16.87 -9.71 5.65
C ALA A 98 16.43 -8.50 4.82
N ILE A 99 16.87 -8.39 3.57
CA ILE A 99 16.44 -7.32 2.66
C ILE A 99 14.93 -7.36 2.43
N GLY A 100 14.32 -8.53 2.27
CA GLY A 100 12.87 -8.65 2.12
C GLY A 100 12.13 -8.07 3.33
N ILE A 101 12.57 -8.36 4.55
CA ILE A 101 11.97 -7.84 5.79
C ILE A 101 12.19 -6.32 5.92
N ILE A 102 13.40 -5.84 5.61
CA ILE A 102 13.72 -4.41 5.61
C ILE A 102 12.84 -3.68 4.59
N LEU A 103 12.66 -4.25 3.39
CA LEU A 103 11.79 -3.68 2.35
C LEU A 103 10.35 -3.51 2.85
N VAL A 104 9.80 -4.53 3.51
CA VAL A 104 8.46 -4.45 4.12
C VAL A 104 8.41 -3.35 5.18
N GLY A 105 9.44 -3.24 6.02
CA GLY A 105 9.53 -2.17 7.02
C GLY A 105 9.63 -0.76 6.43
N CYS A 106 10.20 -0.62 5.23
CA CYS A 106 10.31 0.64 4.50
C CYS A 106 9.08 0.98 3.65
N CYS A 107 8.07 0.09 3.61
CA CYS A 107 6.83 0.36 2.89
C CYS A 107 5.96 1.42 3.58
N PRO A 108 5.13 2.17 2.80
CA PRO A 108 4.15 3.09 3.38
C PRO A 108 3.09 2.37 4.19
N GLY A 109 2.35 3.11 5.00
CA GLY A 109 1.25 2.60 5.81
C GLY A 109 0.16 1.92 4.98
N GLY A 110 -0.34 0.78 5.46
CA GLY A 110 -1.37 0.02 4.75
C GLY A 110 -2.79 0.49 5.05
N VAL A 111 -3.71 0.26 4.11
CA VAL A 111 -5.15 0.59 4.25
C VAL A 111 -5.79 -0.12 5.45
N SER A 112 -5.24 -1.26 5.88
CA SER A 112 -5.70 -1.99 7.06
C SER A 112 -5.67 -1.15 8.33
N SER A 113 -4.73 -0.20 8.46
CA SER A 113 -4.67 0.71 9.62
C SER A 113 -5.87 1.66 9.68
N ASN A 114 -6.42 2.06 8.53
CA ASN A 114 -7.61 2.90 8.45
C ASN A 114 -8.85 2.15 8.94
N ILE A 115 -8.96 0.86 8.61
CA ILE A 115 -10.03 -0.02 9.09
C ILE A 115 -9.92 -0.21 10.60
N MET A 116 -8.70 -0.44 11.11
CA MET A 116 -8.48 -0.56 12.56
C MET A 116 -8.81 0.73 13.29
N SER A 117 -8.41 1.88 12.76
CA SER A 117 -8.79 3.19 13.34
C SER A 117 -10.30 3.36 13.40
N TYR A 118 -11.03 2.94 12.37
CA TYR A 118 -12.50 2.97 12.36
C TYR A 118 -13.09 2.04 13.42
N LEU A 119 -12.63 0.80 13.52
CA LEU A 119 -13.12 -0.19 14.50
C LEU A 119 -12.84 0.26 15.94
N CYS A 120 -11.68 0.87 16.19
CA CYS A 120 -11.30 1.41 17.49
C CYS A 120 -11.92 2.78 17.81
N LYS A 121 -12.79 3.30 16.93
CA LYS A 121 -13.38 4.65 17.06
C LYS A 121 -12.34 5.76 17.16
N GLY A 122 -11.18 5.56 16.52
CA GLY A 122 -10.12 6.57 16.43
C GLY A 122 -10.38 7.59 15.32
N ASP A 123 -9.43 8.50 15.12
CA ASP A 123 -9.49 9.51 14.06
C ASP A 123 -9.15 8.88 12.70
N VAL A 124 -10.20 8.45 11.98
CA VAL A 124 -10.07 7.84 10.65
C VAL A 124 -9.50 8.84 9.64
N ALA A 125 -9.86 10.11 9.74
CA ALA A 125 -9.38 11.14 8.83
C ALA A 125 -7.87 11.34 8.97
N TYR A 126 -7.35 11.32 10.20
CA TYR A 126 -5.92 11.33 10.46
C TYR A 126 -5.22 10.09 9.89
N SER A 127 -5.79 8.89 10.10
CA SER A 127 -5.23 7.63 9.60
C SER A 127 -5.13 7.60 8.07
N VAL A 128 -6.19 8.03 7.37
CA VAL A 128 -6.21 8.15 5.91
C VAL A 128 -5.20 9.19 5.42
N GLY A 129 -5.12 10.34 6.09
CA GLY A 129 -4.13 11.38 5.81
C GLY A 129 -2.70 10.85 5.92
N MET A 130 -2.40 10.12 6.99
CA MET A 130 -1.10 9.47 7.22
C MET A 130 -0.75 8.48 6.11
N THR A 131 -1.69 7.60 5.75
CA THR A 131 -1.50 6.63 4.68
C THR A 131 -1.23 7.31 3.35
N THR A 132 -2.00 8.36 3.04
CA THR A 132 -1.81 9.15 1.81
C THR A 132 -0.45 9.83 1.78
N ALA A 133 -0.05 10.50 2.86
CA ALA A 133 1.25 11.16 2.97
C ALA A 133 2.40 10.17 2.82
N SER A 134 2.36 9.04 3.54
CA SER A 134 3.40 8.02 3.44
C SER A 134 3.47 7.41 2.03
N THR A 135 2.34 7.18 1.37
CA THR A 135 2.31 6.66 -0.01
C THR A 135 2.93 7.65 -1.00
N LEU A 136 2.68 8.95 -0.85
CA LEU A 136 3.29 9.98 -1.68
C LEU A 136 4.81 10.11 -1.47
N LEU A 137 5.27 9.88 -0.24
CA LEU A 137 6.70 9.90 0.10
C LEU A 137 7.43 8.59 -0.26
N ALA A 138 6.71 7.48 -0.39
CA ALA A 138 7.28 6.16 -0.63
C ALA A 138 8.28 6.06 -1.80
N PRO A 139 8.04 6.66 -2.98
CA PRO A 139 8.99 6.54 -4.09
C PRO A 139 10.40 7.01 -3.76
N VAL A 140 10.52 8.00 -2.87
CA VAL A 140 11.81 8.56 -2.45
C VAL A 140 12.32 7.86 -1.20
N MET A 141 11.46 7.77 -0.16
CA MET A 141 11.88 7.28 1.16
C MET A 141 12.18 5.79 1.16
N THR A 142 11.36 4.97 0.48
CA THR A 142 11.54 3.51 0.49
C THR A 142 12.88 3.10 -0.16
N PRO A 143 13.23 3.52 -1.39
CA PRO A 143 14.51 3.12 -1.98
C PRO A 143 15.71 3.65 -1.19
N TRP A 144 15.61 4.87 -0.68
CA TRP A 144 16.69 5.49 0.10
C TRP A 144 16.94 4.72 1.42
N LEU A 145 15.89 4.38 2.15
CA LEU A 145 16.00 3.63 3.40
C LEU A 145 16.48 2.19 3.17
N VAL A 146 15.97 1.53 2.13
CA VAL A 146 16.42 0.17 1.79
C VAL A 146 17.89 0.20 1.41
N TRP A 147 18.33 1.16 0.58
CA TRP A 147 19.74 1.32 0.23
C TRP A 147 20.64 1.59 1.45
N MET A 148 20.16 2.40 2.40
CA MET A 148 20.91 2.73 3.62
C MET A 148 20.99 1.55 4.59
N LEU A 149 19.94 0.73 4.69
CA LEU A 149 19.84 -0.38 5.64
C LEU A 149 20.26 -1.74 5.05
N ALA A 150 20.37 -1.81 3.72
CA ALA A 150 20.82 -3.03 3.05
C ALA A 150 22.25 -3.39 3.45
N ASP A 151 22.50 -4.69 3.64
CA ASP A 151 23.85 -5.18 3.85
C ASP A 151 24.67 -5.03 2.55
N THR A 152 25.94 -4.73 2.68
CA THR A 152 26.89 -4.59 1.56
C THR A 152 27.03 -5.86 0.70
N ARG A 153 26.51 -6.98 1.15
CA ARG A 153 26.52 -8.26 0.44
C ARG A 153 25.45 -8.40 -0.64
N VAL A 154 24.48 -7.50 -0.68
CA VAL A 154 23.39 -7.53 -1.65
C VAL A 154 23.32 -6.19 -2.35
N GLU A 155 23.53 -6.20 -3.67
CA GLU A 155 23.40 -5.01 -4.49
C GLU A 155 21.91 -4.61 -4.59
N VAL A 156 21.59 -3.41 -4.11
CA VAL A 156 20.25 -2.82 -4.18
C VAL A 156 20.26 -1.75 -5.26
N ASP A 157 19.51 -1.99 -6.33
CA ASP A 157 19.26 -0.98 -7.37
C ASP A 157 18.20 0.02 -6.89
N ALA A 158 18.64 1.03 -6.14
CA ALA A 158 17.76 2.08 -5.62
C ALA A 158 17.07 2.87 -6.74
N ILE A 159 17.73 3.04 -7.90
CA ILE A 159 17.17 3.78 -9.03
C ILE A 159 16.07 2.95 -9.72
N GLY A 160 16.29 1.67 -9.93
CA GLY A 160 15.28 0.75 -10.45
C GLY A 160 14.08 0.65 -9.50
N MET A 161 14.31 0.58 -8.19
CA MET A 161 13.25 0.62 -7.18
C MET A 161 12.46 1.93 -7.22
N PHE A 162 13.12 3.07 -7.29
CA PHE A 162 12.47 4.37 -7.41
C PHE A 162 11.55 4.43 -8.64
N LYS A 163 12.06 4.04 -9.81
CA LYS A 163 11.26 3.99 -11.04
C LYS A 163 10.09 3.02 -10.93
N GLY A 164 10.32 1.84 -10.37
CA GLY A 164 9.28 0.83 -10.15
C GLY A 164 8.14 1.34 -9.27
N ILE A 165 8.46 1.91 -8.11
CA ILE A 165 7.46 2.45 -7.18
C ILE A 165 6.73 3.64 -7.82
N LEU A 166 7.43 4.51 -8.54
CA LEU A 166 6.83 5.64 -9.23
C LEU A 166 5.80 5.19 -10.28
N MET A 167 6.17 4.20 -11.11
CA MET A 167 5.34 3.70 -12.20
C MET A 167 4.16 2.84 -11.70
N ILE A 168 4.41 1.95 -10.74
CA ILE A 168 3.43 0.94 -10.32
C ILE A 168 2.52 1.47 -9.21
N THR A 169 3.00 2.41 -8.39
CA THR A 169 2.25 2.91 -7.23
C THR A 169 1.79 4.34 -7.42
N LEU A 170 2.71 5.29 -7.59
CA LEU A 170 2.37 6.70 -7.57
C LEU A 170 1.57 7.15 -8.79
N LEU A 171 1.98 6.72 -9.99
CA LEU A 171 1.32 7.11 -11.24
C LEU A 171 -0.14 6.64 -11.31
N PRO A 172 -0.49 5.37 -11.00
CA PRO A 172 -1.87 4.93 -10.96
C PRO A 172 -2.70 5.62 -9.88
N VAL A 173 -2.13 5.88 -8.70
CA VAL A 173 -2.82 6.59 -7.60
C VAL A 173 -3.16 8.02 -8.03
N ILE A 174 -2.22 8.75 -8.63
CA ILE A 174 -2.47 10.11 -9.15
C ILE A 174 -3.51 10.08 -10.26
N ALA A 175 -3.40 9.13 -11.20
CA ALA A 175 -4.39 8.96 -12.27
C ALA A 175 -5.79 8.69 -11.71
N GLY A 176 -5.90 7.81 -10.69
CA GLY A 176 -7.15 7.53 -10.00
C GLY A 176 -7.74 8.77 -9.32
N LEU A 177 -6.91 9.53 -8.61
CA LEU A 177 -7.31 10.77 -7.96
C LEU A 177 -7.78 11.83 -8.98
N MET A 178 -7.07 11.97 -10.10
CA MET A 178 -7.50 12.86 -11.19
C MET A 178 -8.82 12.42 -11.79
N CYS A 179 -8.97 11.12 -12.07
CA CYS A 179 -10.25 10.58 -12.54
C CYS A 179 -11.37 10.83 -11.54
N ASN A 180 -11.13 10.64 -10.25
CA ASN A 180 -12.12 10.95 -9.21
C ASN A 180 -12.46 12.44 -9.18
N HIS A 181 -11.49 13.31 -9.30
CA HIS A 181 -11.74 14.77 -9.32
C HIS A 181 -12.54 15.22 -10.54
N PHE A 182 -12.26 14.67 -11.74
CA PHE A 182 -12.94 15.06 -12.97
C PHE A 182 -14.29 14.35 -13.17
N LEU A 183 -14.38 13.06 -12.82
CA LEU A 183 -15.59 12.24 -13.03
C LEU A 183 -16.48 12.17 -11.78
N GLY A 184 -15.96 12.45 -10.58
CA GLY A 184 -16.70 12.37 -9.31
C GLY A 184 -17.92 13.29 -9.20
N LYS A 185 -18.07 14.26 -10.12
CA LYS A 185 -19.26 15.12 -10.26
C LYS A 185 -20.42 14.43 -11.00
N ARG A 186 -20.22 13.26 -11.64
CA ARG A 186 -21.28 12.54 -12.34
C ARG A 186 -22.00 11.55 -11.40
N GLU A 187 -23.33 11.57 -11.39
CA GLU A 187 -24.16 10.68 -10.55
C GLU A 187 -23.86 9.18 -10.71
N VAL A 188 -23.42 8.76 -11.90
CA VAL A 188 -23.02 7.37 -12.20
C VAL A 188 -21.83 6.93 -11.36
N TYR A 189 -20.90 7.85 -11.08
CA TYR A 189 -19.70 7.57 -10.30
C TYR A 189 -19.99 7.40 -8.79
N ARG A 190 -20.91 8.20 -8.24
CA ARG A 190 -21.42 8.06 -6.87
C ARG A 190 -22.10 6.71 -6.64
N LYS A 191 -22.81 6.19 -7.63
CA LYS A 191 -23.42 4.85 -7.56
C LYS A 191 -22.39 3.72 -7.58
N LEU A 192 -21.29 3.88 -8.30
CA LEU A 192 -20.20 2.90 -8.32
C LEU A 192 -19.40 2.88 -7.00
N GLN A 193 -19.15 4.03 -6.38
CA GLN A 193 -18.50 4.11 -5.06
C GLN A 193 -19.37 3.55 -3.92
N GLY A 194 -20.68 3.64 -4.03
CA GLY A 194 -21.61 3.03 -3.05
C GLY A 194 -21.72 1.50 -3.14
N VAL A 195 -21.06 0.90 -4.12
CA VAL A 195 -21.01 -0.57 -4.33
C VAL A 195 -19.65 -1.16 -3.92
N MET A 196 -18.64 -0.32 -3.75
CA MET A 196 -17.32 -0.68 -3.18
C MET A 196 -17.32 -0.46 -1.67
#